data_d1723224867f153c0bf299a4093e3119
#
_entry.id   d1723224867f153c0bf299a4093e3119
#
_cell.length_a   1.000
_cell.length_b   1.000
_cell.length_c   1.000
_cell.angle_alpha   90.00
_cell.angle_beta   90.00
_cell.angle_gamma   90.00
#
_symmetry.space_group_name_H-M   'P 1'
#
loop_
_entity.id
_entity.type
_entity.pdbx_description
1 polymer ?
#
loop_
_entity_poly.entity_id
_entity_poly.type
_entity_poly.pdbx_seq_one_letter_code
_entity_poly.pdbx_strand_id
1 'polypeptide(L)'
;MAQADEELSQLTTELTLDQIHYQSDAVYWNASAAYASLEAAATFQDIIKKQHDIIQDRFNDGAISRTDLLMISTRQKEAELQYIKARQNYTLALQQLNILMGVAPNTPVDSLSEISIASEPVDILGLDDVLPRRADYASTTVNKVRSQAN
;
A
#
# COMPACT_ATOMS: atom_id res chain seq x y z
N MET A 1 -13.14 -2.97 41.96
CA MET A 1 -12.04 -3.77 41.43
C MET A 1 -12.54 -4.63 40.27
N ALA A 2 -13.38 -5.63 40.44
CA ALA A 2 -13.84 -6.52 39.37
C ALA A 2 -14.44 -5.80 38.16
N GLN A 3 -15.30 -4.79 38.38
CA GLN A 3 -15.90 -4.01 37.28
C GLN A 3 -14.88 -3.20 36.48
N ALA A 4 -13.88 -2.60 37.14
CA ALA A 4 -12.83 -1.85 36.44
C ALA A 4 -11.88 -2.80 35.67
N ASP A 5 -11.69 -4.01 36.17
CA ASP A 5 -10.87 -5.03 35.46
C ASP A 5 -11.61 -5.57 34.22
N GLU A 6 -12.94 -5.72 34.30
CA GLU A 6 -13.78 -6.12 33.18
C GLU A 6 -13.84 -5.02 32.08
N GLU A 7 -14.03 -3.76 32.49
CA GLU A 7 -14.03 -2.62 31.59
C GLU A 7 -12.67 -2.45 30.88
N LEU A 8 -11.57 -2.62 31.61
CA LEU A 8 -10.23 -2.58 31.02
C LEU A 8 -10.00 -3.73 30.02
N SER A 9 -10.52 -4.93 30.31
CA SER A 9 -10.45 -6.06 29.40
C SER A 9 -11.23 -5.81 28.09
N GLN A 10 -12.42 -5.22 28.18
CA GLN A 10 -13.23 -4.83 27.03
C GLN A 10 -12.50 -3.81 26.18
N LEU A 11 -12.00 -2.71 26.78
CA LEU A 11 -11.23 -1.68 26.09
C LEU A 11 -9.96 -2.21 25.43
N THR A 12 -9.28 -3.18 26.07
CA THR A 12 -8.10 -3.83 25.48
C THR A 12 -8.48 -4.67 24.25
N THR A 13 -9.64 -5.31 24.28
CA THR A 13 -10.17 -6.07 23.15
C THR A 13 -10.52 -5.14 21.98
N GLU A 14 -11.19 -4.01 22.25
CA GLU A 14 -11.50 -3.01 21.24
C GLU A 14 -10.24 -2.44 20.60
N LEU A 15 -9.24 -2.07 21.39
CA LEU A 15 -7.94 -1.62 20.87
C LEU A 15 -7.28 -2.65 19.97
N THR A 16 -7.34 -3.92 20.34
CA THR A 16 -6.77 -5.01 19.54
C THR A 16 -7.52 -5.16 18.22
N LEU A 17 -8.84 -5.06 18.22
CA LEU A 17 -9.66 -5.12 17.01
C LEU A 17 -9.37 -3.93 16.08
N ASP A 18 -9.30 -2.72 16.61
CA ASP A 18 -8.96 -1.52 15.85
C ASP A 18 -7.57 -1.64 15.21
N GLN A 19 -6.61 -2.19 15.93
CA GLN A 19 -5.27 -2.43 15.41
C GLN A 19 -5.27 -3.47 14.29
N ILE A 20 -6.06 -4.54 14.41
CA ILE A 20 -6.20 -5.57 13.37
C ILE A 20 -6.84 -4.94 12.12
N HIS A 21 -7.90 -4.17 12.27
CA HIS A 21 -8.55 -3.48 11.15
C HIS A 21 -7.57 -2.54 10.43
N TYR A 22 -6.88 -1.70 11.18
CA TYR A 22 -5.89 -0.79 10.61
C TYR A 22 -4.78 -1.53 9.84
N GLN A 23 -4.26 -2.62 10.42
CA GLN A 23 -3.22 -3.43 9.75
C GLN A 23 -3.76 -4.09 8.48
N SER A 24 -4.99 -4.60 8.53
CA SER A 24 -5.63 -5.22 7.36
C SER A 24 -5.82 -4.23 6.22
N ASP A 25 -6.33 -3.05 6.53
CA ASP A 25 -6.50 -1.98 5.56
C ASP A 25 -5.16 -1.53 4.98
N ALA A 26 -4.15 -1.32 5.82
CA ALA A 26 -2.82 -0.92 5.38
C ALA A 26 -2.17 -1.94 4.43
N VAL A 27 -2.27 -3.24 4.73
CA VAL A 27 -1.72 -4.30 3.87
C VAL A 27 -2.50 -4.41 2.56
N TYR A 28 -3.84 -4.31 2.61
CA TYR A 28 -4.67 -4.34 1.42
C TYR A 28 -4.37 -3.18 0.46
N TRP A 29 -4.35 -1.95 0.98
CA TRP A 29 -4.05 -0.77 0.18
C TRP A 29 -2.62 -0.73 -0.33
N ASN A 30 -1.66 -1.29 0.42
CA ASN A 30 -0.30 -1.48 -0.07
C ASN A 30 -0.25 -2.44 -1.27
N ALA A 31 -1.01 -3.53 -1.24
CA ALA A 31 -1.10 -4.46 -2.37
C ALA A 31 -1.75 -3.79 -3.59
N SER A 32 -2.83 -3.02 -3.40
CA SER A 32 -3.48 -2.26 -4.48
C SER A 32 -2.55 -1.20 -5.08
N ALA A 33 -1.79 -0.46 -4.25
CA ALA A 33 -0.80 0.53 -4.72
C ALA A 33 0.35 -0.14 -5.50
N ALA A 34 0.82 -1.30 -5.04
CA ALA A 34 1.84 -2.07 -5.73
C ALA A 34 1.35 -2.59 -7.09
N TYR A 35 0.07 -2.98 -7.19
CA TYR A 35 -0.57 -3.35 -8.44
C TYR A 35 -0.62 -2.17 -9.42
N ALA A 36 -1.12 -1.02 -9.00
CA ALA A 36 -1.17 0.19 -9.82
C ALA A 36 0.24 0.61 -10.31
N SER A 37 1.25 0.49 -9.45
CA SER A 37 2.65 0.74 -9.81
C SER A 37 3.17 -0.24 -10.87
N LEU A 38 2.78 -1.51 -10.79
CA LEU A 38 3.13 -2.53 -11.79
C LEU A 38 2.49 -2.20 -13.15
N GLU A 39 1.21 -1.83 -13.19
CA GLU A 39 0.52 -1.45 -14.44
C GLU A 39 1.15 -0.22 -15.08
N ALA A 40 1.48 0.81 -14.28
CA ALA A 40 2.18 2.00 -14.75
C ALA A 40 3.56 1.66 -15.32
N ALA A 41 4.34 0.81 -14.63
CA ALA A 41 5.66 0.38 -15.09
C ALA A 41 5.59 -0.47 -16.37
N ALA A 42 4.57 -1.33 -16.51
CA ALA A 42 4.34 -2.12 -17.73
C ALA A 42 4.00 -1.22 -18.92
N THR A 43 3.11 -0.25 -18.72
CA THR A 43 2.75 0.73 -19.73
C THR A 43 3.96 1.58 -20.16
N PHE A 44 4.76 2.03 -19.20
CA PHE A 44 5.98 2.79 -19.48
C PHE A 44 6.99 1.96 -20.27
N GLN A 45 7.21 0.70 -19.90
CA GLN A 45 8.09 -0.21 -20.61
C GLN A 45 7.64 -0.39 -22.08
N ASP A 46 6.35 -0.57 -22.33
CA ASP A 46 5.81 -0.72 -23.68
C ASP A 46 6.01 0.55 -24.53
N ILE A 47 5.79 1.73 -23.96
CA ILE A 47 6.03 3.01 -24.63
C ILE A 47 7.50 3.15 -25.02
N ILE A 48 8.42 2.90 -24.09
CA ILE A 48 9.86 3.03 -24.37
C ILE A 48 10.32 1.99 -25.39
N LYS A 49 9.79 0.76 -25.35
CA LYS A 49 10.07 -0.26 -26.35
C LYS A 49 9.67 0.18 -27.74
N LYS A 50 8.44 0.72 -27.91
CA LYS A 50 7.97 1.27 -29.19
C LYS A 50 8.84 2.43 -29.70
N GLN A 51 9.29 3.31 -28.79
CA GLN A 51 10.20 4.39 -29.13
C GLN A 51 11.57 3.86 -29.58
N HIS A 52 12.09 2.84 -28.88
CA HIS A 52 13.35 2.19 -29.27
C HIS A 52 13.25 1.63 -30.69
N ASP A 53 12.17 0.91 -31.01
CA ASP A 53 11.99 0.27 -32.32
C ASP A 53 11.98 1.35 -33.44
N ILE A 54 11.26 2.46 -33.25
CA ILE A 54 11.23 3.60 -34.19
C ILE A 54 12.64 4.21 -34.38
N ILE A 55 13.38 4.38 -33.30
CA ILE A 55 14.74 4.95 -33.33
C ILE A 55 15.72 3.96 -34.02
N GLN A 56 15.57 2.67 -33.75
CA GLN A 56 16.35 1.63 -34.41
C GLN A 56 16.13 1.64 -35.94
N ASP A 57 14.89 1.74 -36.40
CA ASP A 57 14.58 1.82 -37.82
C ASP A 57 15.20 3.07 -38.47
N ARG A 58 15.08 4.24 -37.84
CA ARG A 58 15.70 5.48 -38.32
C ARG A 58 17.23 5.40 -38.34
N PHE A 59 17.83 4.68 -37.41
CA PHE A 59 19.27 4.44 -37.42
C PHE A 59 19.66 3.55 -38.61
N ASN A 60 18.90 2.49 -38.89
CA ASN A 60 19.13 1.61 -40.02
C ASN A 60 19.02 2.37 -41.36
N ASP A 61 18.12 3.37 -41.44
CA ASP A 61 17.97 4.26 -42.58
C ASP A 61 19.05 5.36 -42.66
N GLY A 62 19.97 5.43 -41.70
CA GLY A 62 21.03 6.43 -41.63
C GLY A 62 20.56 7.81 -41.22
N ALA A 63 19.32 7.96 -40.72
CA ALA A 63 18.70 9.24 -40.40
C ALA A 63 19.07 9.79 -39.01
N ILE A 64 19.65 8.97 -38.13
CA ILE A 64 20.03 9.37 -36.76
C ILE A 64 21.42 8.84 -36.38
N SER A 65 21.98 9.39 -35.30
CA SER A 65 23.31 9.03 -34.83
C SER A 65 23.28 7.75 -33.97
N ARG A 66 24.45 7.07 -33.89
CA ARG A 66 24.65 5.94 -32.98
C ARG A 66 24.46 6.35 -31.51
N THR A 67 24.75 7.57 -31.17
CA THR A 67 24.57 8.09 -29.81
C THR A 67 23.10 8.11 -29.41
N ASP A 68 22.21 8.54 -30.33
CA ASP A 68 20.76 8.57 -30.09
C ASP A 68 20.21 7.14 -29.87
N LEU A 69 20.68 6.18 -30.68
CA LEU A 69 20.32 4.78 -30.52
C LEU A 69 20.78 4.23 -29.15
N LEU A 70 22.00 4.54 -28.72
CA LEU A 70 22.50 4.11 -27.41
C LEU A 70 21.71 4.75 -26.27
N MET A 71 21.33 6.01 -26.38
CA MET A 71 20.50 6.68 -25.38
C MET A 71 19.14 5.99 -25.19
N ILE A 72 18.44 5.70 -26.28
CA ILE A 72 17.13 5.02 -26.16
C ILE A 72 17.28 3.58 -25.66
N SER A 73 18.36 2.89 -26.06
CA SER A 73 18.65 1.54 -25.57
C SER A 73 18.89 1.53 -24.06
N THR A 74 19.58 2.54 -23.54
CA THR A 74 19.76 2.69 -22.08
C THR A 74 18.43 2.92 -21.38
N ARG A 75 17.58 3.82 -21.91
CA ARG A 75 16.23 4.07 -21.36
C ARG A 75 15.36 2.80 -21.39
N GLN A 76 15.48 1.99 -22.42
CA GLN A 76 14.77 0.72 -22.50
C GLN A 76 15.18 -0.22 -21.37
N LYS A 77 16.48 -0.33 -21.09
CA LYS A 77 16.98 -1.14 -19.98
C LYS A 77 16.55 -0.60 -18.59
N GLU A 78 16.50 0.71 -18.44
CA GLU A 78 15.98 1.36 -17.23
C GLU A 78 14.49 1.05 -17.03
N ALA A 79 13.67 1.16 -18.08
CA ALA A 79 12.25 0.83 -18.03
C ALA A 79 12.02 -0.66 -17.72
N GLU A 80 12.80 -1.57 -18.30
CA GLU A 80 12.78 -2.99 -18.00
C GLU A 80 13.10 -3.26 -16.52
N LEU A 81 14.13 -2.61 -15.98
CA LEU A 81 14.49 -2.72 -14.57
C LEU A 81 13.38 -2.22 -13.64
N GLN A 82 12.75 -1.09 -13.99
CA GLN A 82 11.61 -0.54 -13.22
C GLN A 82 10.43 -1.53 -13.21
N TYR A 83 10.10 -2.11 -14.35
CA TYR A 83 9.05 -3.13 -14.43
C TYR A 83 9.36 -4.35 -13.55
N ILE A 84 10.59 -4.87 -13.59
CA ILE A 84 11.01 -6.01 -12.75
C ILE A 84 10.87 -5.68 -11.26
N LYS A 85 11.31 -4.48 -10.84
CA LYS A 85 11.19 -4.02 -9.45
C LYS A 85 9.72 -3.88 -9.02
N ALA A 86 8.89 -3.28 -9.86
CA ALA A 86 7.46 -3.13 -9.57
C ALA A 86 6.77 -4.50 -9.45
N ARG A 87 7.10 -5.45 -10.33
CA ARG A 87 6.59 -6.82 -10.28
C ARG A 87 7.01 -7.55 -8.99
N GLN A 88 8.25 -7.39 -8.56
CA GLN A 88 8.74 -7.97 -7.31
C GLN A 88 7.99 -7.38 -6.10
N ASN A 89 7.83 -6.05 -6.06
CA ASN A 89 7.11 -5.37 -5.00
C ASN A 89 5.65 -5.84 -4.92
N TYR A 90 4.97 -5.95 -6.06
CA TYR A 90 3.61 -6.48 -6.11
C TYR A 90 3.54 -7.92 -5.60
N THR A 91 4.46 -8.79 -6.01
CA THR A 91 4.52 -10.18 -5.52
C THR A 91 4.68 -10.23 -4.00
N LEU A 92 5.58 -9.42 -3.43
CA LEU A 92 5.78 -9.35 -1.98
C LEU A 92 4.55 -8.81 -1.25
N ALA A 93 3.89 -7.79 -1.80
CA ALA A 93 2.67 -7.22 -1.22
C ALA A 93 1.51 -8.24 -1.21
N LEU A 94 1.36 -9.03 -2.28
CA LEU A 94 0.39 -10.12 -2.32
C LEU A 94 0.70 -11.22 -1.30
N GLN A 95 1.97 -11.58 -1.14
CA GLN A 95 2.36 -12.58 -0.14
C GLN A 95 2.04 -12.09 1.28
N GLN A 96 2.27 -10.82 1.59
CA GLN A 96 1.90 -10.23 2.87
C GLN A 96 0.39 -10.25 3.09
N LEU A 97 -0.40 -9.92 2.07
CA LEU A 97 -1.86 -9.98 2.13
C LEU A 97 -2.34 -11.42 2.38
N ASN A 98 -1.79 -12.40 1.67
CA ASN A 98 -2.14 -13.81 1.84
C ASN A 98 -1.80 -14.32 3.25
N ILE A 99 -0.64 -13.95 3.78
CA ILE A 99 -0.23 -14.31 5.16
C ILE A 99 -1.22 -13.70 6.16
N LEU A 100 -1.62 -12.45 5.99
CA LEU A 100 -2.60 -11.80 6.86
C LEU A 100 -3.97 -12.51 6.82
N MET A 101 -4.38 -12.99 5.66
CA MET A 101 -5.61 -13.78 5.48
C MET A 101 -5.50 -15.22 6.01
N GLY A 102 -4.30 -15.65 6.46
CA GLY A 102 -4.07 -17.00 6.94
C GLY A 102 -4.02 -18.06 5.84
N VAL A 103 -3.81 -17.66 4.59
CA VAL A 103 -3.67 -18.58 3.44
C VAL A 103 -2.22 -18.71 3.01
N ALA A 104 -1.94 -19.68 2.12
CA ALA A 104 -0.57 -19.87 1.62
C ALA A 104 -0.08 -18.61 0.86
N PRO A 105 1.20 -18.19 1.04
CA PRO A 105 1.71 -16.94 0.47
C PRO A 105 1.54 -16.80 -1.05
N ASN A 106 1.53 -17.92 -1.77
CA ASN A 106 1.41 -17.95 -3.23
C ASN A 106 -0.01 -18.23 -3.72
N THR A 107 -1.03 -18.08 -2.86
CA THR A 107 -2.44 -18.23 -3.27
C THR A 107 -2.78 -17.14 -4.29
N PRO A 108 -3.40 -17.49 -5.43
CA PRO A 108 -3.83 -16.48 -6.39
C PRO A 108 -4.86 -15.54 -5.79
N VAL A 109 -4.72 -14.25 -6.06
CA VAL A 109 -5.72 -13.22 -5.73
C VAL A 109 -6.38 -12.79 -7.02
N ASP A 110 -7.70 -12.96 -7.12
CA ASP A 110 -8.44 -12.76 -8.37
C ASP A 110 -8.51 -11.28 -8.78
N SER A 111 -8.70 -10.37 -7.82
CA SER A 111 -8.74 -8.93 -8.10
C SER A 111 -8.45 -8.11 -6.85
N LEU A 112 -7.83 -6.95 -7.05
CA LEU A 112 -7.70 -5.88 -6.06
C LEU A 112 -8.52 -4.69 -6.52
N SER A 113 -9.12 -3.96 -5.58
CA SER A 113 -9.85 -2.74 -5.92
C SER A 113 -8.90 -1.65 -6.40
N GLU A 114 -9.32 -0.90 -7.40
CA GLU A 114 -8.61 0.30 -7.81
C GLU A 114 -8.61 1.34 -6.69
N ILE A 115 -7.47 2.02 -6.54
CA ILE A 115 -7.37 3.15 -5.62
C ILE A 115 -8.05 4.36 -6.29
N SER A 116 -9.25 4.71 -5.80
CA SER A 116 -9.88 5.97 -6.16
C SER A 116 -9.58 7.01 -5.08
N ILE A 117 -9.14 8.18 -5.50
CA ILE A 117 -9.00 9.31 -4.59
C ILE A 117 -10.41 9.87 -4.35
N ALA A 118 -10.98 9.56 -3.19
CA ALA A 118 -12.22 10.19 -2.78
C ALA A 118 -11.96 11.70 -2.62
N SER A 119 -12.65 12.51 -3.42
CA SER A 119 -12.56 13.98 -3.35
C SER A 119 -13.53 14.58 -2.32
N GLU A 120 -14.21 13.77 -1.54
CA GLU A 120 -15.09 14.27 -0.52
C GLU A 120 -14.30 14.88 0.65
N PRO A 121 -14.64 16.09 1.07
CA PRO A 121 -13.99 16.68 2.22
C PRO A 121 -14.26 15.81 3.46
N VAL A 122 -13.19 15.35 4.10
CA VAL A 122 -13.30 14.66 5.39
C VAL A 122 -13.73 15.71 6.43
N ASP A 123 -14.88 15.49 7.06
CA ASP A 123 -15.33 16.34 8.17
C ASP A 123 -14.35 16.16 9.34
N ILE A 124 -13.60 17.23 9.64
CA ILE A 124 -12.60 17.20 10.72
C ILE A 124 -13.35 17.43 12.02
N LEU A 125 -13.65 16.33 12.70
CA LEU A 125 -14.23 16.37 14.04
C LEU A 125 -13.28 17.07 15.03
N GLY A 126 -13.84 17.85 15.94
CA GLY A 126 -13.07 18.48 17.01
C GLY A 126 -12.40 17.46 17.93
N LEU A 127 -11.28 17.85 18.55
CA LEU A 127 -10.53 16.97 19.45
C LEU A 127 -11.41 16.46 20.61
N ASP A 128 -12.28 17.31 21.13
CA ASP A 128 -13.21 17.00 22.23
C ASP A 128 -14.27 15.96 21.84
N ASP A 129 -14.61 15.87 20.55
CA ASP A 129 -15.56 14.88 20.03
C ASP A 129 -14.91 13.53 19.73
N VAL A 130 -13.61 13.54 19.39
CA VAL A 130 -12.85 12.35 19.00
C VAL A 130 -12.27 11.62 20.21
N LEU A 131 -11.69 12.35 21.18
CA LEU A 131 -11.00 11.74 22.32
C LEU A 131 -11.86 10.76 23.13
N PRO A 132 -13.13 11.05 23.47
CA PRO A 132 -13.97 10.11 24.23
C PRO A 132 -14.30 8.83 23.48
N ARG A 133 -14.20 8.83 22.14
CA ARG A 133 -14.51 7.67 21.28
C ARG A 133 -13.30 6.75 21.09
N ARG A 134 -12.11 7.19 21.50
CA ARG A 134 -10.89 6.42 21.37
C ARG A 134 -10.70 5.49 22.57
N ALA A 135 -10.57 4.19 22.29
CA ALA A 135 -10.41 3.17 23.33
C ALA A 135 -9.09 3.32 24.13
N ASP A 136 -8.00 3.82 23.50
CA ASP A 136 -6.74 4.12 24.18
C ASP A 136 -6.87 5.26 25.20
N TYR A 137 -7.62 6.31 24.87
CA TYR A 137 -7.92 7.40 25.82
C TYR A 137 -8.82 6.93 26.97
N ALA A 138 -9.87 6.15 26.67
CA ALA A 138 -10.75 5.56 27.65
C ALA A 138 -9.99 4.66 28.63
N SER A 139 -9.09 3.79 28.12
CA SER A 139 -8.27 2.91 28.95
C SER A 139 -7.33 3.67 29.90
N THR A 140 -6.76 4.79 29.44
CA THR A 140 -5.93 5.67 30.27
C THR A 140 -6.75 6.29 31.42
N THR A 141 -8.00 6.69 31.14
CA THR A 141 -8.90 7.27 32.15
C THR A 141 -9.28 6.23 33.21
N VAL A 142 -9.62 5.00 32.81
CA VAL A 142 -9.91 3.89 33.73
C VAL A 142 -8.70 3.56 34.61
N ASN A 143 -7.51 3.49 34.03
CA ASN A 143 -6.27 3.24 34.77
C ASN A 143 -5.97 4.35 35.79
N LYS A 144 -6.24 5.61 35.46
CA LYS A 144 -6.10 6.73 36.39
C LYS A 144 -7.05 6.62 37.58
N VAL A 145 -8.31 6.29 37.36
CA VAL A 145 -9.30 6.08 38.43
C VAL A 145 -8.88 4.90 39.32
N ARG A 146 -8.40 3.80 38.72
CA ARG A 146 -7.89 2.63 39.45
C ARG A 146 -6.68 2.96 40.34
N SER A 147 -5.74 3.78 39.84
CA SER A 147 -4.56 4.17 40.60
C SER A 147 -4.85 5.12 41.77
N GLN A 148 -5.96 5.86 41.70
CA GLN A 148 -6.41 6.76 42.79
C GLN A 148 -7.20 6.02 43.86
N ALA A 149 -7.73 4.84 43.58
CA ALA A 149 -8.52 4.01 44.49
C ALA A 149 -7.66 3.01 45.31
N ASN A 150 -6.36 2.94 45.04
CA ASN A 150 -5.36 2.17 45.79
C ASN A 150 -4.52 3.11 46.67
#